data_e519136db27b300069bb51858199efa9
#
_entry.id   e519136db27b300069bb51858199efa9
#
_cell.length_a   1.000
_cell.length_b   1.000
_cell.length_c   1.000
_cell.angle_alpha   90.00
_cell.angle_beta   90.00
_cell.angle_gamma   90.00
#
_symmetry.space_group_name_H-M   'P 1'
#
loop_
_entity.id
_entity.type
_entity.pdbx_description
1 polymer ?
#
loop_
_entity_poly.entity_id
_entity_poly.type
_entity_poly.pdbx_seq_one_letter_code
_entity_poly.pdbx_strand_id
1 'polypeptide(L)'
;MSIRLTKKQEEIVASPLDAKIFLSGEAGTGKTTVGVRRLRHLIDAGITAHSILVLVPQKRLALPYLAEIRNPRRRAGAEVTVATLGSLSHQVVNLFWPLIAEQLSQHDPFRRPTFLSSELIQYLMFKLLDPEIERNDYFASVVITRARLFSQLADNLNKSSLVGFPHTTIAERLKAALPGDAERLHIYDDAQTCANLFRDYCVEHRLLDFSLQVSLFANHLWQHEVSRAYLTRRYKHVIADNVEEDTPVTHELLRDLLPDCQSAMVIHDEEASYRRFLGADETSAASLADVCNLRHELEATRVMSPPVQALLSELREVMNDEPETKSKADARAAIDFTPESHSRFHTQMVDWVADSV
;
A
#
# COMPACT_ATOMS: atom_id res chain seq x y z
N MET A 1 -28.22 -5.53 -4.80
CA MET A 1 -28.86 -4.66 -3.79
C MET A 1 -28.13 -3.31 -3.74
N SER A 2 -28.86 -2.18 -3.70
CA SER A 2 -28.22 -0.87 -3.47
C SER A 2 -28.00 -0.70 -1.96
N ILE A 3 -26.73 -0.54 -1.53
CA ILE A 3 -26.40 -0.25 -0.13
C ILE A 3 -27.03 1.12 0.22
N ARG A 4 -27.85 1.17 1.26
CA ARG A 4 -28.45 2.40 1.77
C ARG A 4 -27.48 3.05 2.76
N LEU A 5 -27.13 4.31 2.52
CA LEU A 5 -26.28 5.10 3.41
C LEU A 5 -27.05 5.56 4.65
N THR A 6 -26.33 5.85 5.72
CA THR A 6 -26.86 6.57 6.88
C THR A 6 -26.88 8.07 6.61
N LYS A 7 -27.60 8.84 7.41
CA LYS A 7 -27.60 10.30 7.33
C LYS A 7 -26.16 10.88 7.38
N LYS A 8 -25.35 10.44 8.36
CA LYS A 8 -23.94 10.88 8.52
C LYS A 8 -23.12 10.56 7.27
N GLN A 9 -23.29 9.37 6.71
CA GLN A 9 -22.60 8.99 5.45
C GLN A 9 -23.07 9.83 4.26
N GLU A 10 -24.38 10.12 4.15
CA GLU A 10 -24.92 10.99 3.09
C GLU A 10 -24.38 12.43 3.20
N GLU A 11 -24.31 12.98 4.41
CA GLU A 11 -23.72 14.30 4.68
C GLU A 11 -22.26 14.36 4.27
N ILE A 12 -21.46 13.34 4.61
CA ILE A 12 -20.04 13.25 4.21
C ILE A 12 -19.91 13.17 2.69
N VAL A 13 -20.72 12.36 2.02
CA VAL A 13 -20.72 12.26 0.55
C VAL A 13 -21.09 13.58 -0.09
N ALA A 14 -22.04 14.34 0.48
CA ALA A 14 -22.52 15.62 -0.02
C ALA A 14 -21.67 16.82 0.40
N SER A 15 -20.57 16.63 1.11
CA SER A 15 -19.64 17.71 1.47
C SER A 15 -19.24 18.55 0.24
N PRO A 16 -18.83 19.83 0.41
CA PRO A 16 -18.43 20.69 -0.69
C PRO A 16 -17.46 20.02 -1.66
N LEU A 17 -17.57 20.35 -2.96
CA LEU A 17 -16.75 19.74 -4.01
C LEU A 17 -15.27 20.10 -3.92
N ASP A 18 -14.93 21.12 -3.15
CA ASP A 18 -13.58 21.59 -2.84
C ASP A 18 -13.07 21.16 -1.45
N ALA A 19 -13.86 20.35 -0.74
CA ALA A 19 -13.47 19.87 0.59
C ALA A 19 -12.32 18.86 0.54
N LYS A 20 -11.40 18.98 1.51
CA LYS A 20 -10.37 18.02 1.81
C LYS A 20 -10.77 17.28 3.09
N ILE A 21 -11.23 16.07 2.96
CA ILE A 21 -11.91 15.29 4.01
C ILE A 21 -10.95 14.21 4.53
N PHE A 22 -10.74 14.16 5.83
CA PHE A 22 -10.19 13.00 6.52
C PHE A 22 -11.34 12.21 7.15
N LEU A 23 -11.53 10.97 6.72
CA LEU A 23 -12.58 10.07 7.18
C LEU A 23 -11.97 8.90 7.94
N SER A 24 -12.17 8.84 9.24
CA SER A 24 -11.71 7.75 10.09
C SER A 24 -12.87 6.89 10.63
N GLY A 25 -12.49 5.82 11.30
CA GLY A 25 -13.38 4.94 12.04
C GLY A 25 -12.96 3.49 11.96
N GLU A 26 -13.59 2.65 12.77
CA GLU A 26 -13.31 1.23 12.88
C GLU A 26 -13.65 0.45 11.60
N ALA A 27 -13.14 -0.79 11.52
CA ALA A 27 -13.46 -1.72 10.44
C ALA A 27 -14.98 -1.96 10.33
N GLY A 28 -15.48 -2.03 9.09
CA GLY A 28 -16.89 -2.34 8.84
C GLY A 28 -17.87 -1.18 9.01
N THR A 29 -17.42 0.05 9.27
CA THR A 29 -18.28 1.25 9.38
C THR A 29 -18.76 1.81 8.04
N GLY A 30 -18.23 1.26 6.91
CA GLY A 30 -18.65 1.61 5.56
C GLY A 30 -17.87 2.77 4.94
N LYS A 31 -16.65 3.08 5.41
CA LYS A 31 -15.78 4.14 4.90
C LYS A 31 -15.52 4.04 3.39
N THR A 32 -15.09 2.87 2.89
CA THR A 32 -14.90 2.63 1.44
C THR A 32 -16.21 2.85 0.66
N THR A 33 -17.37 2.50 1.24
CA THR A 33 -18.67 2.79 0.61
C THR A 33 -18.89 4.29 0.45
N VAL A 34 -18.53 5.09 1.47
CA VAL A 34 -18.58 6.54 1.41
C VAL A 34 -17.60 7.05 0.33
N GLY A 35 -16.37 6.53 0.25
CA GLY A 35 -15.40 6.87 -0.78
C GLY A 35 -15.92 6.62 -2.21
N VAL A 36 -16.52 5.45 -2.45
CA VAL A 36 -17.14 5.09 -3.74
C VAL A 36 -18.32 6.04 -4.07
N ARG A 37 -19.15 6.36 -3.06
CA ARG A 37 -20.25 7.31 -3.26
C ARG A 37 -19.77 8.74 -3.48
N ARG A 38 -18.68 9.14 -2.83
CA ARG A 38 -18.03 10.44 -3.08
C ARG A 38 -17.49 10.51 -4.50
N LEU A 39 -16.80 9.47 -4.98
CA LEU A 39 -16.36 9.39 -6.37
C LEU A 39 -17.54 9.61 -7.32
N ARG A 40 -18.65 8.92 -7.08
CA ARG A 40 -19.86 9.08 -7.86
C ARG A 40 -20.39 10.52 -7.80
N HIS A 41 -20.48 11.09 -6.60
CA HIS A 41 -20.96 12.46 -6.41
C HIS A 41 -20.12 13.48 -7.19
N LEU A 42 -18.78 13.35 -7.17
CA LEU A 42 -17.89 14.22 -7.96
C LEU A 42 -18.19 14.13 -9.47
N ILE A 43 -18.35 12.92 -10.00
CA ILE A 43 -18.64 12.69 -11.42
C ILE A 43 -20.03 13.24 -11.78
N ASP A 44 -21.06 12.97 -10.96
CA ASP A 44 -22.44 13.41 -11.18
C ASP A 44 -22.55 14.94 -11.10
N ALA A 45 -21.67 15.61 -10.32
CA ALA A 45 -21.53 17.06 -10.25
C ALA A 45 -20.76 17.67 -11.45
N GLY A 46 -20.32 16.87 -12.42
CA GLY A 46 -19.67 17.32 -13.63
C GLY A 46 -18.14 17.40 -13.55
N ILE A 47 -17.53 16.92 -12.46
CA ILE A 47 -16.06 16.83 -12.38
C ILE A 47 -15.55 15.86 -13.44
N THR A 48 -14.52 16.29 -14.17
CA THR A 48 -13.95 15.51 -15.26
C THR A 48 -13.25 14.27 -14.75
N ALA A 49 -13.67 13.08 -15.18
CA ALA A 49 -13.18 11.80 -14.67
C ALA A 49 -11.64 11.65 -14.70
N HIS A 50 -10.98 12.13 -15.76
CA HIS A 50 -9.51 12.02 -15.87
C HIS A 50 -8.75 12.93 -14.86
N SER A 51 -9.44 13.86 -14.19
CA SER A 51 -8.84 14.69 -13.14
C SER A 51 -8.94 14.06 -11.74
N ILE A 52 -9.55 12.87 -11.66
CA ILE A 52 -9.72 12.14 -10.39
C ILE A 52 -8.69 11.00 -10.30
N LEU A 53 -7.97 10.97 -9.18
CA LEU A 53 -7.10 9.87 -8.78
C LEU A 53 -7.71 9.15 -7.58
N VAL A 54 -7.90 7.83 -7.70
CA VAL A 54 -8.16 6.95 -6.56
C VAL A 54 -6.88 6.19 -6.26
N LEU A 55 -6.32 6.35 -5.08
CA LEU A 55 -5.11 5.68 -4.62
C LEU A 55 -5.47 4.66 -3.55
N VAL A 56 -4.98 3.44 -3.71
CA VAL A 56 -5.22 2.32 -2.80
C VAL A 56 -3.93 1.52 -2.59
N PRO A 57 -3.68 0.93 -1.40
CA PRO A 57 -2.45 0.18 -1.16
C PRO A 57 -2.35 -1.11 -1.98
N GLN A 58 -3.48 -1.70 -2.35
CA GLN A 58 -3.52 -2.96 -3.08
C GLN A 58 -4.56 -2.96 -4.21
N LYS A 59 -4.27 -3.66 -5.31
CA LYS A 59 -5.20 -3.81 -6.46
C LYS A 59 -6.58 -4.37 -6.07
N ARG A 60 -6.66 -5.23 -5.05
CA ARG A 60 -7.94 -5.80 -4.59
C ARG A 60 -8.83 -4.75 -3.95
N LEU A 61 -8.25 -3.79 -3.22
CA LEU A 61 -8.99 -2.70 -2.60
C LEU A 61 -9.53 -1.69 -3.63
N ALA A 62 -9.02 -1.72 -4.87
CA ALA A 62 -9.57 -0.96 -5.98
C ALA A 62 -10.93 -1.47 -6.50
N LEU A 63 -11.29 -2.73 -6.24
CA LEU A 63 -12.45 -3.39 -6.86
C LEU A 63 -13.78 -2.63 -6.66
N PRO A 64 -14.12 -2.08 -5.49
CA PRO A 64 -15.35 -1.31 -5.31
C PRO A 64 -15.41 -0.07 -6.21
N TYR A 65 -14.29 0.64 -6.37
CA TYR A 65 -14.17 1.81 -7.23
C TYR A 65 -14.27 1.44 -8.71
N LEU A 66 -13.56 0.37 -9.12
CA LEU A 66 -13.62 -0.14 -10.49
C LEU A 66 -15.03 -0.62 -10.87
N ALA A 67 -15.75 -1.27 -9.94
CA ALA A 67 -17.12 -1.71 -10.16
C ALA A 67 -18.06 -0.50 -10.38
N GLU A 68 -17.85 0.59 -9.62
CA GLU A 68 -18.62 1.82 -9.80
C GLU A 68 -18.30 2.52 -11.13
N ILE A 69 -17.03 2.59 -11.53
CA ILE A 69 -16.60 3.20 -12.80
C ILE A 69 -17.14 2.42 -14.00
N ARG A 70 -17.11 1.09 -13.95
CA ARG A 70 -17.56 0.19 -15.04
C ARG A 70 -19.07 0.02 -15.12
N ASN A 71 -19.84 0.73 -14.32
CA ASN A 71 -21.30 0.62 -14.33
C ASN A 71 -21.86 1.06 -15.70
N PRO A 72 -22.53 0.16 -16.47
CA PRO A 72 -22.99 0.43 -17.83
C PRO A 72 -24.11 1.49 -17.92
N ARG A 73 -24.72 1.85 -16.79
CA ARG A 73 -25.71 2.91 -16.71
C ARG A 73 -25.12 4.32 -16.78
N ARG A 74 -23.79 4.44 -16.85
CA ARG A 74 -23.08 5.72 -16.93
C ARG A 74 -22.83 6.15 -18.35
N ARG A 75 -22.76 7.47 -18.56
CA ARG A 75 -22.33 8.04 -19.84
C ARG A 75 -20.88 7.67 -20.11
N ALA A 76 -20.56 7.32 -21.34
CA ALA A 76 -19.19 7.15 -21.80
C ALA A 76 -18.43 8.48 -21.57
N GLY A 77 -17.24 8.37 -20.98
CA GLY A 77 -16.38 9.53 -20.70
C GLY A 77 -14.94 9.09 -20.43
N ALA A 78 -14.06 10.05 -20.13
CA ALA A 78 -12.69 9.76 -19.75
C ALA A 78 -12.66 8.91 -18.46
N GLU A 79 -11.65 8.05 -18.37
CA GLU A 79 -11.51 7.08 -17.27
C GLU A 79 -10.89 7.74 -16.03
N VAL A 80 -11.46 7.43 -14.85
CA VAL A 80 -10.84 7.75 -13.55
C VAL A 80 -9.57 6.93 -13.40
N THR A 81 -8.50 7.54 -12.94
CA THR A 81 -7.27 6.79 -12.61
C THR A 81 -7.43 6.10 -11.26
N VAL A 82 -7.43 4.77 -11.23
CA VAL A 82 -7.39 3.97 -10.00
C VAL A 82 -6.04 3.27 -9.94
N ALA A 83 -5.22 3.57 -8.95
CA ALA A 83 -3.82 3.17 -8.91
C ALA A 83 -3.38 2.72 -7.50
N THR A 84 -2.33 1.92 -7.45
CA THR A 84 -1.45 1.76 -6.28
C THR A 84 -0.21 2.63 -6.48
N LEU A 85 0.58 2.89 -5.42
CA LEU A 85 1.87 3.58 -5.56
C LEU A 85 2.71 2.94 -6.68
N GLY A 86 2.85 1.62 -6.68
CA GLY A 86 3.63 0.92 -7.71
C GLY A 86 3.09 1.11 -9.13
N SER A 87 1.76 1.08 -9.34
CA SER A 87 1.20 1.31 -10.68
C SER A 87 1.29 2.77 -11.12
N LEU A 88 1.18 3.72 -10.20
CA LEU A 88 1.38 5.14 -10.48
C LEU A 88 2.86 5.40 -10.83
N SER A 89 3.80 4.87 -10.03
CA SER A 89 5.23 4.95 -10.30
C SER A 89 5.58 4.38 -11.67
N HIS A 90 5.03 3.21 -12.02
CA HIS A 90 5.23 2.60 -13.33
C HIS A 90 4.80 3.51 -14.48
N GLN A 91 3.61 4.09 -14.39
CA GLN A 91 3.08 4.99 -15.42
C GLN A 91 3.96 6.23 -15.57
N VAL A 92 4.35 6.86 -14.46
CA VAL A 92 5.10 8.11 -14.45
C VAL A 92 6.55 7.88 -14.90
N VAL A 93 7.20 6.82 -14.42
CA VAL A 93 8.55 6.45 -14.87
C VAL A 93 8.57 6.14 -16.36
N ASN A 94 7.60 5.38 -16.86
CA ASN A 94 7.53 5.08 -18.30
C ASN A 94 7.27 6.33 -19.16
N LEU A 95 6.46 7.28 -18.66
CA LEU A 95 6.16 8.52 -19.38
C LEU A 95 7.35 9.48 -19.40
N PHE A 96 8.03 9.65 -18.26
CA PHE A 96 9.10 10.61 -18.07
C PHE A 96 10.50 9.97 -18.05
N TRP A 97 10.64 8.78 -18.61
CA TRP A 97 11.91 8.07 -18.65
C TRP A 97 13.09 8.90 -19.17
N PRO A 98 12.96 9.71 -20.24
CA PRO A 98 14.09 10.50 -20.73
C PRO A 98 14.70 11.42 -19.68
N LEU A 99 13.90 11.98 -18.75
CA LEU A 99 14.39 12.83 -17.67
C LEU A 99 15.23 12.05 -16.64
N ILE A 100 14.87 10.78 -16.40
CA ILE A 100 15.61 9.89 -15.50
C ILE A 100 16.88 9.38 -16.17
N ALA A 101 16.78 8.97 -17.43
CA ALA A 101 17.90 8.41 -18.19
C ALA A 101 19.10 9.37 -18.26
N GLU A 102 18.83 10.66 -18.43
CA GLU A 102 19.85 11.70 -18.39
C GLU A 102 20.56 11.75 -17.03
N GLN A 103 19.80 11.71 -15.92
CA GLN A 103 20.37 11.73 -14.57
C GLN A 103 21.16 10.45 -14.23
N LEU A 104 20.75 9.31 -14.79
CA LEU A 104 21.44 8.03 -14.62
C LEU A 104 22.65 7.88 -15.58
N SER A 105 23.07 8.94 -16.25
CA SER A 105 24.19 8.94 -17.22
C SER A 105 24.03 7.90 -18.34
N GLN A 106 22.81 7.63 -18.76
CA GLN A 106 22.52 6.72 -19.86
C GLN A 106 22.83 7.38 -21.20
N HIS A 107 23.60 6.71 -22.04
CA HIS A 107 24.05 7.26 -23.34
C HIS A 107 22.90 7.50 -24.34
N ASP A 108 21.80 6.77 -24.21
CA ASP A 108 20.61 6.94 -25.05
C ASP A 108 19.36 7.11 -24.16
N PRO A 109 18.93 8.36 -23.89
CA PRO A 109 17.78 8.65 -23.03
C PRO A 109 16.45 8.20 -23.64
N PHE A 110 16.38 7.95 -24.95
CA PHE A 110 15.13 7.51 -25.62
C PHE A 110 14.97 5.99 -25.61
N ARG A 111 16.00 5.24 -25.30
CA ARG A 111 15.89 3.79 -25.12
C ARG A 111 15.15 3.47 -23.84
N ARG A 112 13.94 2.93 -23.99
CA ARG A 112 13.04 2.65 -22.87
C ARG A 112 13.61 1.62 -21.89
N PRO A 113 13.26 1.71 -20.61
CA PRO A 113 13.63 0.71 -19.62
C PRO A 113 12.80 -0.56 -19.80
N THR A 114 13.31 -1.66 -19.25
CA THR A 114 12.57 -2.93 -19.15
C THR A 114 12.13 -3.12 -17.70
N PHE A 115 10.82 -3.25 -17.49
CA PHE A 115 10.25 -3.54 -16.17
C PHE A 115 10.30 -5.03 -15.90
N LEU A 116 10.88 -5.40 -14.76
CA LEU A 116 11.08 -6.79 -14.37
C LEU A 116 9.88 -7.35 -13.62
N SER A 117 9.45 -8.56 -13.97
CA SER A 117 8.56 -9.36 -13.12
C SER A 117 9.32 -10.00 -11.95
N SER A 118 8.59 -10.50 -10.95
CA SER A 118 9.17 -11.22 -9.80
C SER A 118 10.02 -12.42 -10.23
N GLU A 119 9.59 -13.14 -11.26
CA GLU A 119 10.28 -14.30 -11.81
C GLU A 119 11.59 -13.89 -12.49
N LEU A 120 11.58 -12.77 -13.25
CA LEU A 120 12.79 -12.24 -13.87
C LEU A 120 13.79 -11.72 -12.84
N ILE A 121 13.32 -11.09 -11.76
CA ILE A 121 14.16 -10.68 -10.64
C ILE A 121 14.86 -11.88 -10.03
N GLN A 122 14.13 -12.94 -9.71
CA GLN A 122 14.69 -14.19 -9.18
C GLN A 122 15.74 -14.80 -10.12
N TYR A 123 15.44 -14.86 -11.41
CA TYR A 123 16.36 -15.40 -12.41
C TYR A 123 17.64 -14.55 -12.54
N LEU A 124 17.50 -13.23 -12.59
CA LEU A 124 18.65 -12.33 -12.68
C LEU A 124 19.50 -12.37 -11.43
N MET A 125 18.91 -12.39 -10.24
CA MET A 125 19.63 -12.55 -8.98
C MET A 125 20.40 -13.87 -8.96
N PHE A 126 19.79 -14.97 -9.39
CA PHE A 126 20.48 -16.25 -9.53
C PHE A 126 21.69 -16.14 -10.46
N LYS A 127 21.53 -15.55 -11.64
CA LYS A 127 22.61 -15.42 -12.62
C LYS A 127 23.75 -14.53 -12.18
N LEU A 128 23.45 -13.46 -11.44
CA LEU A 128 24.42 -12.44 -11.05
C LEU A 128 25.07 -12.76 -9.71
N LEU A 129 24.26 -13.18 -8.72
CA LEU A 129 24.69 -13.27 -7.34
C LEU A 129 25.19 -14.65 -6.95
N ASP A 130 24.66 -15.73 -7.56
CA ASP A 130 25.06 -17.08 -7.18
C ASP A 130 26.57 -17.33 -7.38
N PRO A 131 27.20 -16.94 -8.50
CA PRO A 131 28.66 -17.04 -8.66
C PRO A 131 29.47 -16.19 -7.67
N GLU A 132 28.94 -15.01 -7.28
CA GLU A 132 29.60 -14.14 -6.31
C GLU A 132 29.47 -14.68 -4.88
N ILE A 133 28.31 -15.27 -4.55
CA ILE A 133 28.07 -15.92 -3.26
C ILE A 133 29.00 -17.11 -3.09
N GLU A 134 29.18 -17.94 -4.12
CA GLU A 134 30.09 -19.10 -4.07
C GLU A 134 31.57 -18.68 -4.01
N ARG A 135 31.96 -17.64 -4.78
CA ARG A 135 33.37 -17.17 -4.80
C ARG A 135 33.80 -16.57 -3.48
N ASN A 136 32.90 -15.82 -2.82
CA ASN A 136 33.24 -15.06 -1.61
C ASN A 136 32.73 -15.72 -0.33
N ASP A 137 32.13 -16.90 -0.44
CA ASP A 137 31.57 -17.66 0.68
C ASP A 137 30.51 -16.87 1.48
N TYR A 138 29.73 -16.04 0.78
CA TYR A 138 28.68 -15.23 1.39
C TYR A 138 27.58 -16.15 1.96
N PHE A 139 27.01 -15.76 3.11
CA PHE A 139 25.95 -16.49 3.81
C PHE A 139 26.36 -17.91 4.29
N ALA A 140 27.66 -18.21 4.43
CA ALA A 140 28.14 -19.55 4.82
C ALA A 140 27.59 -20.02 6.18
N SER A 141 27.31 -19.09 7.10
CA SER A 141 26.76 -19.39 8.42
C SER A 141 25.26 -19.66 8.45
N VAL A 142 24.56 -19.61 7.29
CA VAL A 142 23.10 -19.73 7.20
C VAL A 142 22.68 -20.86 6.29
N VAL A 143 21.78 -21.72 6.78
CA VAL A 143 21.14 -22.74 5.95
C VAL A 143 19.86 -22.16 5.33
N ILE A 144 19.98 -21.66 4.10
CA ILE A 144 18.87 -21.08 3.34
C ILE A 144 18.93 -21.49 1.86
N THR A 145 17.78 -21.76 1.26
CA THR A 145 17.74 -22.01 -0.20
C THR A 145 17.96 -20.73 -0.98
N ARG A 146 18.61 -20.80 -2.15
CA ARG A 146 18.84 -19.64 -3.02
C ARG A 146 17.58 -18.88 -3.36
N ALA A 147 16.50 -19.57 -3.68
CA ALA A 147 15.22 -18.95 -3.98
C ALA A 147 14.69 -18.09 -2.83
N ARG A 148 14.80 -18.59 -1.58
CA ARG A 148 14.38 -17.84 -0.39
C ARG A 148 15.31 -16.67 -0.10
N LEU A 149 16.63 -16.87 -0.28
CA LEU A 149 17.62 -15.79 -0.13
C LEU A 149 17.34 -14.64 -1.09
N PHE A 150 17.16 -14.93 -2.38
CA PHE A 150 16.87 -13.91 -3.38
C PHE A 150 15.52 -13.23 -3.15
N SER A 151 14.52 -13.96 -2.67
CA SER A 151 13.26 -13.36 -2.23
C SER A 151 13.47 -12.34 -1.11
N GLN A 152 14.27 -12.69 -0.10
CA GLN A 152 14.57 -11.77 1.02
C GLN A 152 15.37 -10.54 0.58
N LEU A 153 16.33 -10.70 -0.35
CA LEU A 153 17.08 -9.58 -0.93
C LEU A 153 16.14 -8.63 -1.68
N ALA A 154 15.23 -9.17 -2.50
CA ALA A 154 14.23 -8.38 -3.20
C ALA A 154 13.27 -7.68 -2.23
N ASP A 155 12.83 -8.36 -1.16
CA ASP A 155 11.96 -7.78 -0.12
C ASP A 155 12.65 -6.64 0.64
N ASN A 156 13.94 -6.77 0.94
CA ASN A 156 14.72 -5.69 1.56
C ASN A 156 14.84 -4.47 0.64
N LEU A 157 15.08 -4.67 -0.65
CA LEU A 157 15.08 -3.61 -1.65
C LEU A 157 13.70 -2.94 -1.76
N ASN A 158 12.63 -3.73 -1.80
CA ASN A 158 11.25 -3.23 -1.83
C ASN A 158 10.95 -2.41 -0.58
N LYS A 159 11.33 -2.91 0.59
CA LYS A 159 11.12 -2.22 1.86
C LYS A 159 11.88 -0.89 1.91
N SER A 160 13.12 -0.84 1.41
CA SER A 160 13.89 0.41 1.34
C SER A 160 13.16 1.49 0.54
N SER A 161 12.61 1.13 -0.62
CA SER A 161 11.90 2.07 -1.49
C SER A 161 10.53 2.49 -0.96
N LEU A 162 9.82 1.60 -0.27
CA LEU A 162 8.48 1.88 0.27
C LEU A 162 8.53 2.68 1.57
N VAL A 163 9.56 2.45 2.40
CA VAL A 163 9.78 3.21 3.65
C VAL A 163 10.53 4.52 3.40
N GLY A 164 11.24 4.62 2.26
CA GLY A 164 11.90 5.87 1.85
C GLY A 164 13.33 6.03 2.36
N PHE A 165 14.07 4.92 2.54
CA PHE A 165 15.50 5.01 2.88
C PHE A 165 16.40 4.47 1.76
N PRO A 166 17.66 4.93 1.65
CA PRO A 166 18.58 4.45 0.63
C PRO A 166 18.85 2.96 0.76
N HIS A 167 18.78 2.21 -0.35
CA HIS A 167 19.09 0.77 -0.34
C HIS A 167 20.49 0.45 0.18
N THR A 168 21.42 1.39 0.11
CA THR A 168 22.80 1.28 0.63
C THR A 168 22.88 1.21 2.15
N THR A 169 21.78 1.47 2.88
CA THR A 169 21.71 1.44 4.36
C THR A 169 20.92 0.24 4.89
N ILE A 170 20.62 -0.76 4.04
CA ILE A 170 19.85 -1.95 4.45
C ILE A 170 20.54 -2.70 5.59
N ALA A 171 21.87 -2.97 5.44
CA ALA A 171 22.64 -3.70 6.46
C ALA A 171 22.66 -2.95 7.80
N GLU A 172 22.90 -1.65 7.78
CA GLU A 172 22.92 -0.80 8.98
C GLU A 172 21.59 -0.92 9.75
N ARG A 173 20.47 -0.79 9.03
CA ARG A 173 19.12 -0.90 9.63
C ARG A 173 18.80 -2.28 10.16
N LEU A 174 19.21 -3.34 9.45
CA LEU A 174 19.02 -4.71 9.93
C LEU A 174 19.83 -4.98 11.20
N LYS A 175 21.10 -4.51 11.25
CA LYS A 175 21.94 -4.61 12.44
C LYS A 175 21.35 -3.85 13.63
N ALA A 176 20.81 -2.66 13.40
CA ALA A 176 20.18 -1.86 14.45
C ALA A 176 18.88 -2.49 14.99
N ALA A 177 18.11 -3.17 14.13
CA ALA A 177 16.85 -3.81 14.52
C ALA A 177 17.05 -5.13 15.28
N LEU A 178 18.19 -5.80 15.14
CA LEU A 178 18.49 -7.10 15.74
C LEU A 178 19.79 -7.06 16.55
N PRO A 179 19.87 -6.25 17.61
CA PRO A 179 21.06 -6.17 18.45
C PRO A 179 21.15 -7.45 19.29
N GLY A 180 22.09 -8.32 19.03
CA GLY A 180 22.31 -9.45 19.92
C GLY A 180 23.07 -10.64 19.37
N ASP A 181 23.25 -10.78 18.07
CA ASP A 181 23.94 -11.91 17.47
C ASP A 181 25.16 -11.42 16.65
N ALA A 182 26.25 -11.08 17.36
CA ALA A 182 27.46 -10.55 16.74
C ALA A 182 28.03 -11.50 15.66
N GLU A 183 27.85 -12.81 15.83
CA GLU A 183 28.33 -13.82 14.86
C GLU A 183 27.55 -13.79 13.55
N ARG A 184 26.34 -13.25 13.55
CA ARG A 184 25.47 -13.16 12.36
C ARG A 184 25.47 -11.79 11.69
N LEU A 185 26.13 -10.79 12.26
CA LEU A 185 26.11 -9.42 11.69
C LEU A 185 26.72 -9.38 10.29
N HIS A 186 27.69 -10.25 9.96
CA HIS A 186 28.28 -10.31 8.63
C HIS A 186 27.28 -10.71 7.53
N ILE A 187 26.21 -11.48 7.86
CA ILE A 187 25.17 -11.86 6.91
C ILE A 187 24.48 -10.63 6.33
N TYR A 188 24.33 -9.57 7.13
CA TYR A 188 23.70 -8.32 6.69
C TYR A 188 24.64 -7.53 5.75
N ASP A 189 25.97 -7.64 5.95
CA ASP A 189 26.96 -7.05 5.03
C ASP A 189 26.97 -7.82 3.69
N ASP A 190 26.87 -9.15 3.73
CA ASP A 190 26.71 -9.98 2.54
C ASP A 190 25.44 -9.60 1.77
N ALA A 191 24.31 -9.42 2.49
CA ALA A 191 23.06 -9.00 1.90
C ALA A 191 23.14 -7.60 1.28
N GLN A 192 23.85 -6.66 1.93
CA GLN A 192 24.08 -5.33 1.39
C GLN A 192 24.92 -5.38 0.11
N THR A 193 25.98 -6.18 0.12
CA THR A 193 26.84 -6.35 -1.05
C THR A 193 26.06 -6.91 -2.23
N CYS A 194 25.29 -7.97 -2.00
CA CYS A 194 24.42 -8.55 -3.02
C CYS A 194 23.34 -7.56 -3.53
N ALA A 195 22.74 -6.79 -2.63
CA ALA A 195 21.76 -5.77 -3.00
C ALA A 195 22.37 -4.68 -3.89
N ASN A 196 23.56 -4.22 -3.55
CA ASN A 196 24.30 -3.22 -4.34
C ASN A 196 24.66 -3.77 -5.73
N LEU A 197 25.23 -4.97 -5.82
CA LEU A 197 25.59 -5.61 -7.10
C LEU A 197 24.37 -5.75 -8.03
N PHE A 198 23.24 -6.21 -7.48
CA PHE A 198 22.01 -6.33 -8.24
C PHE A 198 21.48 -4.95 -8.69
N ARG A 199 21.54 -3.94 -7.83
CA ARG A 199 21.07 -2.58 -8.12
C ARG A 199 21.92 -1.93 -9.20
N ASP A 200 23.24 -2.02 -9.12
CA ASP A 200 24.18 -1.45 -10.09
C ASP A 200 23.96 -2.08 -11.48
N TYR A 201 23.81 -3.41 -11.54
CA TYR A 201 23.48 -4.10 -12.78
C TYR A 201 22.14 -3.64 -13.37
N CYS A 202 21.10 -3.49 -12.53
CA CYS A 202 19.80 -3.02 -12.97
C CYS A 202 19.87 -1.60 -13.56
N VAL A 203 20.59 -0.69 -12.92
CA VAL A 203 20.78 0.68 -13.41
C VAL A 203 21.56 0.68 -14.73
N GLU A 204 22.67 -0.03 -14.80
CA GLU A 204 23.51 -0.11 -16.00
C GLU A 204 22.74 -0.64 -17.22
N HIS A 205 21.89 -1.65 -17.02
CA HIS A 205 21.16 -2.32 -18.10
C HIS A 205 19.72 -1.78 -18.30
N ARG A 206 19.33 -0.71 -17.62
CA ARG A 206 17.98 -0.14 -17.70
C ARG A 206 16.87 -1.14 -17.32
N LEU A 207 17.14 -1.98 -16.35
CA LEU A 207 16.22 -2.96 -15.81
C LEU A 207 15.59 -2.38 -14.54
N LEU A 208 14.27 -2.28 -14.51
CA LEU A 208 13.57 -1.69 -13.38
C LEU A 208 12.77 -2.76 -12.64
N ASP A 209 13.28 -3.19 -11.49
CA ASP A 209 12.51 -3.92 -10.51
C ASP A 209 11.53 -2.97 -9.80
N PHE A 210 10.61 -3.53 -9.01
CA PHE A 210 9.61 -2.74 -8.31
C PHE A 210 10.25 -1.65 -7.42
N SER A 211 11.30 -1.99 -6.69
CA SER A 211 11.92 -1.06 -5.75
C SER A 211 12.63 0.10 -6.46
N LEU A 212 13.36 -0.19 -7.55
CA LEU A 212 14.02 0.87 -8.33
C LEU A 212 13.00 1.79 -8.99
N GLN A 213 11.91 1.22 -9.53
CA GLN A 213 10.82 1.97 -10.10
C GLN A 213 10.19 2.97 -9.10
N VAL A 214 9.88 2.52 -7.86
CA VAL A 214 9.34 3.38 -6.81
C VAL A 214 10.37 4.43 -6.39
N SER A 215 11.63 4.05 -6.21
CA SER A 215 12.71 4.99 -5.84
C SER A 215 12.92 6.07 -6.90
N LEU A 216 12.93 5.71 -8.19
CA LEU A 216 13.07 6.67 -9.29
C LEU A 216 11.88 7.63 -9.36
N PHE A 217 10.68 7.13 -9.11
CA PHE A 217 9.50 7.99 -9.04
C PHE A 217 9.61 8.97 -7.86
N ALA A 218 9.81 8.48 -6.64
CA ALA A 218 9.77 9.30 -5.44
C ALA A 218 10.94 10.29 -5.34
N ASN A 219 12.18 9.82 -5.63
CA ASN A 219 13.38 10.60 -5.40
C ASN A 219 13.78 11.50 -6.58
N HIS A 220 13.33 11.18 -7.80
CA HIS A 220 13.69 11.95 -9.00
C HIS A 220 12.48 12.61 -9.64
N LEU A 221 11.48 11.84 -10.07
CA LEU A 221 10.37 12.40 -10.85
C LEU A 221 9.41 13.25 -10.01
N TRP A 222 9.16 12.86 -8.76
CA TRP A 222 8.34 13.67 -7.86
C TRP A 222 9.01 14.98 -7.48
N GLN A 223 10.33 15.02 -7.45
CA GLN A 223 11.12 16.23 -7.20
C GLN A 223 11.36 17.07 -8.46
N HIS A 224 11.14 16.51 -9.64
CA HIS A 224 11.38 17.20 -10.90
C HIS A 224 10.18 18.08 -11.29
N GLU A 225 10.41 19.36 -11.55
CA GLU A 225 9.38 20.36 -11.82
C GLU A 225 8.37 19.95 -12.89
N VAL A 226 8.85 19.43 -14.04
CA VAL A 226 7.98 19.06 -15.18
C VAL A 226 7.05 17.90 -14.84
N SER A 227 7.54 16.83 -14.25
CA SER A 227 6.72 15.67 -13.90
C SER A 227 5.79 15.94 -12.74
N ARG A 228 6.24 16.71 -11.73
CA ARG A 228 5.38 17.18 -10.64
C ARG A 228 4.24 18.09 -11.15
N ALA A 229 4.57 19.06 -11.97
CA ALA A 229 3.57 19.97 -12.58
C ALA A 229 2.55 19.20 -13.46
N TYR A 230 2.99 18.15 -14.17
CA TYR A 230 2.08 17.29 -14.92
C TYR A 230 1.10 16.58 -13.99
N LEU A 231 1.56 15.98 -12.90
CA LEU A 231 0.71 15.25 -11.94
C LEU A 231 -0.26 16.18 -11.22
N THR A 232 0.19 17.33 -10.72
CA THR A 232 -0.64 18.32 -10.01
C THR A 232 -1.66 19.02 -10.93
N ARG A 233 -1.35 19.16 -12.22
CA ARG A 233 -2.34 19.65 -13.21
C ARG A 233 -3.36 18.59 -13.57
N ARG A 234 -2.94 17.33 -13.65
CA ARG A 234 -3.79 16.20 -14.03
C ARG A 234 -4.75 15.83 -12.89
N TYR A 235 -4.23 15.61 -11.69
CA TYR A 235 -5.02 15.11 -10.57
C TYR A 235 -5.45 16.26 -9.66
N LYS A 236 -6.68 16.73 -9.89
CA LYS A 236 -7.29 17.81 -9.10
C LYS A 236 -8.13 17.30 -7.93
N HIS A 237 -8.57 16.05 -8.00
CA HIS A 237 -9.40 15.41 -7.00
C HIS A 237 -8.77 14.07 -6.64
N VAL A 238 -8.52 13.82 -5.35
CA VAL A 238 -7.86 12.61 -4.87
C VAL A 238 -8.75 11.90 -3.86
N ILE A 239 -8.90 10.59 -4.02
CA ILE A 239 -9.46 9.71 -3.00
C ILE A 239 -8.37 8.71 -2.65
N ALA A 240 -7.84 8.76 -1.43
CA ALA A 240 -6.88 7.81 -0.89
C ALA A 240 -7.59 6.93 0.13
N ASP A 241 -7.75 5.64 -0.16
CA ASP A 241 -8.50 4.69 0.68
C ASP A 241 -7.59 3.65 1.31
N ASN A 242 -7.85 3.29 2.55
CA ASN A 242 -7.05 2.40 3.39
C ASN A 242 -5.60 2.89 3.57
N VAL A 243 -5.43 4.16 3.88
CA VAL A 243 -4.09 4.75 3.99
C VAL A 243 -3.24 4.14 5.10
N GLU A 244 -3.84 3.57 6.16
CA GLU A 244 -3.16 2.84 7.24
C GLU A 244 -2.41 1.58 6.75
N GLU A 245 -2.83 1.03 5.62
CA GLU A 245 -2.21 -0.12 4.96
C GLU A 245 -1.11 0.29 3.98
N ASP A 246 -0.93 1.58 3.75
CA ASP A 246 0.06 2.12 2.82
C ASP A 246 1.37 2.50 3.56
N THR A 247 2.34 2.96 2.82
CA THR A 247 3.73 3.12 3.26
C THR A 247 4.12 4.59 3.37
N PRO A 248 5.16 4.92 4.16
CA PRO A 248 5.61 6.29 4.36
C PRO A 248 5.81 7.07 3.05
N VAL A 249 6.37 6.46 2.02
CA VAL A 249 6.56 7.13 0.72
C VAL A 249 5.23 7.52 0.07
N THR A 250 4.17 6.69 0.20
CA THR A 250 2.83 7.08 -0.27
C THR A 250 2.28 8.24 0.55
N HIS A 251 2.48 8.23 1.87
CA HIS A 251 2.00 9.29 2.74
C HIS A 251 2.72 10.61 2.48
N GLU A 252 4.03 10.59 2.24
CA GLU A 252 4.80 11.79 1.83
C GLU A 252 4.28 12.34 0.49
N LEU A 253 4.08 11.46 -0.51
CA LEU A 253 3.49 11.84 -1.78
C LEU A 253 2.11 12.50 -1.59
N LEU A 254 1.24 11.93 -0.76
CA LEU A 254 -0.08 12.49 -0.47
C LEU A 254 0.03 13.83 0.27
N ARG A 255 0.90 13.93 1.27
CA ARG A 255 1.12 15.17 2.03
C ARG A 255 1.54 16.32 1.13
N ASP A 256 2.36 16.03 0.12
CA ASP A 256 2.84 17.01 -0.85
C ASP A 256 1.80 17.32 -1.94
N LEU A 257 0.99 16.33 -2.35
CA LEU A 257 0.03 16.46 -3.44
C LEU A 257 -1.28 17.13 -3.00
N LEU A 258 -1.81 16.74 -1.82
CA LEU A 258 -3.15 17.15 -1.39
C LEU A 258 -3.32 18.66 -1.22
N PRO A 259 -2.32 19.46 -0.78
CA PRO A 259 -2.44 20.92 -0.75
C PRO A 259 -2.75 21.53 -2.13
N ASP A 260 -2.20 20.98 -3.21
CA ASP A 260 -2.37 21.46 -4.59
C ASP A 260 -3.67 20.93 -5.26
N CYS A 261 -4.38 19.99 -4.61
CA CYS A 261 -5.64 19.46 -5.11
C CYS A 261 -6.82 20.39 -4.79
N GLN A 262 -7.82 20.38 -5.67
CA GLN A 262 -9.08 21.09 -5.44
C GLN A 262 -9.91 20.39 -4.35
N SER A 263 -9.94 19.05 -4.34
CA SER A 263 -10.56 18.29 -3.25
C SER A 263 -9.80 17.01 -2.95
N ALA A 264 -9.99 16.51 -1.75
CA ALA A 264 -9.45 15.22 -1.34
C ALA A 264 -10.41 14.48 -0.41
N MET A 265 -10.31 13.15 -0.40
CA MET A 265 -10.87 12.30 0.64
C MET A 265 -9.82 11.27 1.03
N VAL A 266 -9.32 11.38 2.25
CA VAL A 266 -8.38 10.44 2.85
C VAL A 266 -9.17 9.55 3.79
N ILE A 267 -9.11 8.25 3.59
CA ILE A 267 -9.89 7.25 4.34
C ILE A 267 -8.91 6.39 5.13
N HIS A 268 -9.05 6.44 6.44
CA HIS A 268 -8.21 5.79 7.42
C HIS A 268 -9.03 4.79 8.25
N ASP A 269 -8.54 3.55 8.37
CA ASP A 269 -9.11 2.54 9.24
C ASP A 269 -8.34 2.54 10.56
N GLU A 270 -9.03 2.74 11.66
CA GLU A 270 -8.42 2.75 12.97
C GLU A 270 -8.09 1.32 13.40
N GLU A 271 -6.92 1.11 14.00
CA GLU A 271 -6.44 -0.18 14.53
C GLU A 271 -6.32 -1.32 13.48
N ALA A 272 -6.25 -1.01 12.18
CA ALA A 272 -6.27 -2.01 11.11
C ALA A 272 -4.93 -2.24 10.39
N SER A 273 -3.83 -1.69 10.87
CA SER A 273 -2.52 -1.72 10.22
C SER A 273 -1.82 -3.09 10.30
N TYR A 274 -2.36 -4.13 9.66
CA TYR A 274 -1.76 -5.47 9.67
C TYR A 274 -0.59 -5.62 8.68
N ARG A 275 -0.38 -4.67 7.75
CA ARG A 275 0.71 -4.72 6.76
C ARG A 275 2.02 -4.11 7.22
N ARG A 276 2.23 -3.92 8.52
CA ARG A 276 3.50 -3.39 9.08
C ARG A 276 4.73 -4.17 8.60
N PHE A 277 4.61 -5.48 8.39
CA PHE A 277 5.69 -6.30 7.86
C PHE A 277 6.11 -5.93 6.43
N LEU A 278 5.23 -5.30 5.64
CA LEU A 278 5.50 -4.74 4.31
C LEU A 278 5.86 -3.25 4.35
N GLY A 279 5.96 -2.64 5.53
CA GLY A 279 6.33 -1.25 5.70
C GLY A 279 5.15 -0.29 5.84
N ALA A 280 3.92 -0.77 6.04
CA ALA A 280 2.79 0.10 6.38
C ALA A 280 3.04 0.85 7.69
N ASP A 281 2.63 2.12 7.73
CA ASP A 281 2.83 3.00 8.89
C ASP A 281 1.56 3.79 9.20
N GLU A 282 0.85 3.34 10.22
CA GLU A 282 -0.37 3.94 10.73
C GLU A 282 -0.17 5.37 11.24
N THR A 283 0.97 5.63 11.90
CA THR A 283 1.27 6.95 12.47
C THR A 283 1.40 8.00 11.38
N SER A 284 2.16 7.71 10.32
CA SER A 284 2.29 8.63 9.18
C SER A 284 0.98 8.74 8.39
N ALA A 285 0.16 7.68 8.32
CA ALA A 285 -1.17 7.72 7.72
C ALA A 285 -2.12 8.66 8.49
N ALA A 286 -2.19 8.53 9.81
CA ALA A 286 -3.03 9.39 10.66
C ALA A 286 -2.65 10.87 10.53
N SER A 287 -1.35 11.19 10.35
CA SER A 287 -0.88 12.58 10.16
C SER A 287 -1.38 13.24 8.87
N LEU A 288 -1.94 12.49 7.91
CA LEU A 288 -2.60 13.06 6.73
C LEU A 288 -3.86 13.87 7.08
N ALA A 289 -4.39 13.69 8.28
CA ALA A 289 -5.46 14.54 8.82
C ALA A 289 -5.06 16.03 8.86
N ASP A 290 -3.77 16.35 8.97
CA ASP A 290 -3.27 17.71 9.10
C ASP A 290 -3.33 18.51 7.78
N VAL A 291 -3.39 17.82 6.65
CA VAL A 291 -3.57 18.44 5.32
C VAL A 291 -5.02 18.45 4.85
N CYS A 292 -5.97 18.02 5.70
CA CYS A 292 -7.40 18.02 5.46
C CYS A 292 -8.10 19.12 6.28
N ASN A 293 -9.13 19.74 5.72
CA ASN A 293 -9.89 20.82 6.38
C ASN A 293 -11.19 20.35 7.05
N LEU A 294 -11.63 19.14 6.75
CA LEU A 294 -12.77 18.49 7.39
C LEU A 294 -12.35 17.14 7.97
N ARG A 295 -12.79 16.84 9.18
CA ARG A 295 -12.57 15.54 9.83
C ARG A 295 -13.90 14.93 10.20
N HIS A 296 -14.10 13.67 9.81
CA HIS A 296 -15.28 12.90 10.12
C HIS A 296 -14.88 11.52 10.62
N GLU A 297 -15.63 11.03 11.58
CA GLU A 297 -15.46 9.69 12.14
C GLU A 297 -16.75 8.90 12.01
N LEU A 298 -16.67 7.62 11.65
CA LEU A 298 -17.80 6.69 11.60
C LEU A 298 -17.66 5.67 12.74
N GLU A 299 -18.50 5.78 13.75
CA GLU A 299 -18.41 5.01 14.99
C GLU A 299 -19.09 3.63 14.93
N ALA A 300 -20.14 3.47 14.11
CA ALA A 300 -20.97 2.28 14.13
C ALA A 300 -20.63 1.31 13.00
N THR A 301 -20.13 0.13 13.33
CA THR A 301 -19.95 -0.96 12.36
C THR A 301 -21.29 -1.38 11.73
N ARG A 302 -21.23 -1.79 10.46
CA ARG A 302 -22.38 -2.23 9.66
C ARG A 302 -22.33 -3.72 9.29
N VAL A 303 -21.20 -4.36 9.57
CA VAL A 303 -20.94 -5.75 9.16
C VAL A 303 -20.64 -6.66 10.34
N MET A 304 -20.15 -6.13 11.46
CA MET A 304 -19.88 -6.95 12.64
C MET A 304 -21.17 -7.30 13.38
N SER A 305 -21.36 -8.58 13.69
CA SER A 305 -22.43 -9.03 14.56
C SER A 305 -22.17 -8.60 16.01
N PRO A 306 -23.20 -8.48 16.86
CA PRO A 306 -23.02 -8.10 18.28
C PRO A 306 -22.05 -9.01 19.05
N PRO A 307 -22.02 -10.36 18.87
CA PRO A 307 -21.02 -11.21 19.51
C PRO A 307 -19.57 -10.90 19.06
N VAL A 308 -19.35 -10.59 17.77
CA VAL A 308 -18.02 -10.23 17.26
C VAL A 308 -17.57 -8.89 17.84
N GLN A 309 -18.47 -7.92 18.00
CA GLN A 309 -18.17 -6.66 18.67
C GLN A 309 -17.81 -6.87 20.15
N ALA A 310 -18.54 -7.76 20.84
CA ALA A 310 -18.26 -8.10 22.24
C ALA A 310 -16.88 -8.75 22.37
N LEU A 311 -16.54 -9.70 21.49
CA LEU A 311 -15.23 -10.33 21.46
C LEU A 311 -14.10 -9.31 21.22
N LEU A 312 -14.31 -8.38 20.28
CA LEU A 312 -13.35 -7.31 20.00
C LEU A 312 -13.10 -6.44 21.23
N SER A 313 -14.17 -6.02 21.93
CA SER A 313 -14.05 -5.22 23.17
C SER A 313 -13.30 -5.98 24.27
N GLU A 314 -13.59 -7.28 24.45
CA GLU A 314 -12.86 -8.10 25.44
C GLU A 314 -11.37 -8.24 25.07
N LEU A 315 -11.04 -8.41 23.80
CA LEU A 315 -9.65 -8.49 23.36
C LEU A 315 -8.90 -7.17 23.56
N ARG A 316 -9.55 -6.03 23.28
CA ARG A 316 -8.98 -4.70 23.52
C ARG A 316 -8.73 -4.45 25.01
N GLU A 317 -9.68 -4.78 25.88
CA GLU A 317 -9.52 -4.68 27.35
C GLU A 317 -8.28 -5.46 27.82
N VAL A 318 -8.07 -6.67 27.27
CA VAL A 318 -6.90 -7.50 27.64
C VAL A 318 -5.59 -6.96 27.07
N MET A 319 -5.60 -6.43 25.84
CA MET A 319 -4.38 -5.97 25.16
C MET A 319 -3.91 -4.59 25.60
N ASN A 320 -4.84 -3.69 25.94
CA ASN A 320 -4.54 -2.30 26.25
C ASN A 320 -4.57 -1.99 27.75
N ASP A 321 -4.98 -2.97 28.59
CA ASP A 321 -5.14 -2.83 30.05
C ASP A 321 -6.10 -1.67 30.44
N GLU A 322 -7.04 -1.33 29.54
CA GLU A 322 -8.05 -0.29 29.73
C GLU A 322 -9.46 -0.90 29.70
N PRO A 323 -10.32 -0.57 30.70
CA PRO A 323 -11.69 -1.07 30.70
C PRO A 323 -12.52 -0.43 29.59
N GLU A 324 -12.97 -1.22 28.63
CA GLU A 324 -13.93 -0.80 27.61
C GLU A 324 -15.40 -0.97 28.06
N THR A 325 -16.30 -0.26 27.37
CA THR A 325 -17.73 -0.38 27.61
C THR A 325 -18.21 -1.78 27.21
N LYS A 326 -18.51 -2.62 28.18
CA LYS A 326 -18.93 -4.01 27.94
C LYS A 326 -20.19 -4.08 27.09
N SER A 327 -20.10 -4.78 25.96
CA SER A 327 -21.26 -5.18 25.18
C SER A 327 -22.16 -6.11 26.01
N LYS A 328 -23.47 -6.03 25.85
CA LYS A 328 -24.41 -6.98 26.44
C LYS A 328 -24.45 -8.33 25.72
N ALA A 329 -23.78 -8.46 24.59
CA ALA A 329 -23.71 -9.68 23.82
C ALA A 329 -22.63 -10.64 24.41
N ASP A 330 -22.85 -11.94 24.23
CA ASP A 330 -21.88 -12.95 24.63
C ASP A 330 -20.77 -13.09 23.56
N ALA A 331 -19.55 -12.69 23.91
CA ALA A 331 -18.38 -12.78 23.03
C ALA A 331 -18.09 -14.23 22.57
N ARG A 332 -18.45 -15.23 23.38
CA ARG A 332 -18.25 -16.64 23.04
C ARG A 332 -19.08 -17.06 21.82
N ALA A 333 -20.20 -16.41 21.56
CA ALA A 333 -21.03 -16.67 20.38
C ALA A 333 -20.38 -16.18 19.06
N ALA A 334 -19.23 -15.47 19.13
CA ALA A 334 -18.43 -15.11 17.96
C ALA A 334 -17.52 -16.25 17.47
N ILE A 335 -17.34 -17.28 18.30
CA ILE A 335 -16.43 -18.40 18.03
C ILE A 335 -17.26 -19.68 17.93
N ASP A 336 -17.11 -20.39 16.82
CA ASP A 336 -17.70 -21.73 16.66
C ASP A 336 -16.77 -22.76 17.28
N PHE A 337 -17.28 -23.44 18.33
CA PHE A 337 -16.58 -24.53 19.02
C PHE A 337 -17.08 -25.91 18.61
N THR A 338 -17.70 -26.06 17.44
CA THR A 338 -18.27 -27.32 16.99
C THR A 338 -17.18 -28.42 16.97
N PRO A 339 -17.32 -29.50 17.75
CA PRO A 339 -16.29 -30.56 17.87
C PRO A 339 -16.02 -31.33 16.58
N GLU A 340 -16.93 -31.22 15.62
CA GLU A 340 -16.91 -31.92 14.34
C GLU A 340 -15.96 -31.26 13.30
N SER A 341 -15.51 -30.02 13.54
CA SER A 341 -14.66 -29.25 12.64
C SER A 341 -13.17 -29.62 12.69
N HIS A 342 -12.82 -30.88 12.82
CA HIS A 342 -11.45 -31.35 12.77
C HIS A 342 -10.93 -31.45 11.33
N SER A 343 -10.69 -30.27 10.70
CA SER A 343 -10.01 -30.26 9.42
C SER A 343 -8.51 -30.58 9.62
N ARG A 344 -8.05 -31.70 9.08
CA ARG A 344 -6.63 -32.07 9.08
C ARG A 344 -5.84 -31.36 7.98
N PHE A 345 -6.53 -30.83 6.98
CA PHE A 345 -5.94 -30.19 5.80
C PHE A 345 -6.59 -28.83 5.54
N HIS A 346 -5.79 -27.91 5.03
CA HIS A 346 -6.22 -26.55 4.71
C HIS A 346 -7.47 -26.50 3.80
N THR A 347 -7.55 -27.40 2.82
CA THR A 347 -8.73 -27.51 1.92
C THR A 347 -10.00 -27.84 2.67
N GLN A 348 -9.95 -28.79 3.62
CA GLN A 348 -11.10 -29.15 4.45
C GLN A 348 -11.56 -28.01 5.35
N MET A 349 -10.62 -27.19 5.84
CA MET A 349 -10.95 -26.01 6.62
C MET A 349 -11.67 -24.96 5.77
N VAL A 350 -11.23 -24.77 4.52
CA VAL A 350 -11.89 -23.85 3.58
C VAL A 350 -13.31 -24.31 3.24
N ASP A 351 -13.49 -25.61 2.97
CA ASP A 351 -14.80 -26.20 2.69
C ASP A 351 -15.72 -26.06 3.91
N TRP A 352 -15.23 -26.37 5.10
CA TRP A 352 -16.00 -26.22 6.34
C TRP A 352 -16.42 -24.77 6.60
N VAL A 353 -15.52 -23.79 6.40
CA VAL A 353 -15.85 -22.36 6.52
C VAL A 353 -16.92 -21.98 5.51
N ALA A 354 -16.81 -22.44 4.25
CA ALA A 354 -17.77 -22.14 3.20
C ALA A 354 -19.17 -22.71 3.50
N ASP A 355 -19.23 -23.92 4.11
CA ASP A 355 -20.49 -24.58 4.48
C ASP A 355 -21.12 -23.97 5.75
N SER A 356 -20.33 -23.24 6.56
CA SER A 356 -20.78 -22.60 7.81
C SER A 356 -21.31 -21.18 7.63
N VAL A 357 -21.09 -20.55 6.44
CA VAL A 357 -21.52 -19.20 6.08
C VAL A 357 -22.84 -19.24 5.30
#